data_16c3e1d3f78f4dc99e6979fd5210d986
#
_entry.id   16c3e1d3f78f4dc99e6979fd5210d986
#
_cell.length_a   1.000
_cell.length_b   1.000
_cell.length_c   1.000
_cell.angle_alpha   90.00
_cell.angle_beta   90.00
_cell.angle_gamma   90.00
#
_symmetry.space_group_name_H-M   'P 1'
#
loop_
_entity.id
_entity.type
_entity.pdbx_description
1 polymer ?
#
loop_
_entity_poly.entity_id
_entity_poly.type
_entity_poly.pdbx_seq_one_letter_code
_entity_poly.pdbx_strand_id
1 'polypeptide(L)'
;MKAIKKINNNFALCLDSSGVEMIAYGKGIGFGQFPCEVDLEKLDGTFYNVDPQLMSMIAEMPDEIFRISQQVIRYAQQITDKPIPNNFVFSLTDHIQFASSGSGKTSM
;
A
#
# COMPACT_ATOMS: atom_id res chain seq x y z
N MET A 1 9.13 15.31 -2.43
CA MET A 1 8.25 14.35 -3.12
C MET A 1 6.92 15.01 -3.44
N LYS A 2 6.46 14.85 -4.64
CA LYS A 2 5.24 15.49 -5.10
C LYS A 2 4.13 14.46 -5.26
N ALA A 3 3.04 14.62 -4.53
CA ALA A 3 1.87 13.79 -4.68
C ALA A 3 1.02 14.36 -5.82
N ILE A 4 0.71 13.53 -6.80
CA ILE A 4 0.00 13.98 -8.00
C ILE A 4 -1.43 13.48 -8.06
N LYS A 5 -1.78 12.42 -7.34
CA LYS A 5 -3.12 11.86 -7.40
C LYS A 5 -3.42 11.06 -6.15
N LYS A 6 -4.62 11.23 -5.62
CA LYS A 6 -5.12 10.40 -4.53
C LYS A 6 -5.44 9.00 -5.05
N ILE A 7 -5.03 7.98 -4.29
CA ILE A 7 -5.47 6.61 -4.54
C ILE A 7 -6.56 6.24 -3.54
N ASN A 8 -6.30 6.46 -2.27
CA ASN A 8 -7.34 6.39 -1.23
C ASN A 8 -6.92 7.31 -0.08
N ASN A 9 -7.57 7.22 1.07
CA ASN A 9 -7.31 8.13 2.19
C ASN A 9 -5.87 8.08 2.69
N ASN A 10 -5.18 6.97 2.51
CA ASN A 10 -3.86 6.76 3.05
C ASN A 10 -2.79 6.50 2.00
N PHE A 11 -3.16 6.49 0.73
CA PHE A 11 -2.24 6.23 -0.37
C PHE A 11 -2.37 7.29 -1.44
N ALA A 12 -1.24 7.67 -2.02
CA ALA A 12 -1.21 8.64 -3.12
C ALA A 12 -0.17 8.22 -4.16
N LEU A 13 -0.45 8.53 -5.41
CA LEU A 13 0.53 8.39 -6.47
C LEU A 13 1.43 9.62 -6.42
N CYS A 14 2.73 9.38 -6.34
CA CYS A 14 3.71 10.45 -6.17
C CYS A 14 4.81 10.34 -7.21
N LEU A 15 5.54 11.44 -7.38
CA LEU A 15 6.78 11.48 -8.15
C LEU A 15 7.92 11.77 -7.19
N ASP A 16 8.99 11.01 -7.32
CA ASP A 16 10.20 11.29 -6.53
C ASP A 16 10.99 12.43 -7.18
N SER A 17 12.14 12.76 -6.61
CA SER A 17 12.96 13.87 -7.12
C SER A 17 13.48 13.64 -8.53
N SER A 18 13.50 12.40 -8.98
CA SER A 18 13.92 12.03 -10.35
C SER A 18 12.76 11.93 -11.31
N GLY A 19 11.54 12.20 -10.86
CA GLY A 19 10.35 12.10 -11.70
C GLY A 19 9.81 10.68 -11.85
N VAL A 20 10.30 9.74 -11.05
CA VAL A 20 9.83 8.36 -11.11
C VAL A 20 8.56 8.21 -10.29
N GLU A 21 7.57 7.54 -10.87
CA GLU A 21 6.31 7.28 -10.18
C GLU A 21 6.47 6.27 -9.08
N MET A 22 5.79 6.53 -7.97
CA MET A 22 5.78 5.63 -6.83
C MET A 22 4.48 5.80 -6.06
N ILE A 23 4.13 4.79 -5.28
CA ILE A 23 2.97 4.86 -4.40
C ILE A 23 3.48 5.15 -3.01
N ALA A 24 2.96 6.21 -2.38
CA ALA A 24 3.30 6.57 -1.02
C ALA A 24 2.16 6.20 -0.08
N TYR A 25 2.53 5.64 1.07
CA TYR A 25 1.59 5.28 2.12
C TYR A 25 1.89 6.09 3.36
N GLY A 26 0.86 6.70 3.91
CA GLY A 26 0.95 7.40 5.18
C GLY A 26 -0.44 7.74 5.64
N LYS A 27 -0.66 7.72 6.94
CA LYS A 27 -1.99 7.96 7.50
C LYS A 27 -2.50 9.33 7.07
N GLY A 28 -3.61 9.33 6.35
CA GLY A 28 -4.29 10.57 5.96
C GLY A 28 -3.68 11.35 4.81
N ILE A 29 -2.62 10.83 4.15
CA ILE A 29 -1.97 11.60 3.08
C ILE A 29 -2.88 11.83 1.88
N GLY A 30 -3.93 11.05 1.73
CA GLY A 30 -4.87 11.20 0.63
C GLY A 30 -5.90 12.29 0.82
N PHE A 31 -5.95 12.93 1.97
CA PHE A 31 -6.96 13.93 2.27
C PHE A 31 -6.63 15.33 1.73
N GLY A 32 -5.41 15.56 1.31
CA GLY A 32 -5.02 16.88 0.82
C GLY A 32 -5.59 17.21 -0.55
N GLN A 33 -5.25 18.40 -1.03
CA GLN A 33 -5.55 18.80 -2.39
C GLN A 33 -4.37 18.47 -3.29
N PHE A 34 -4.64 17.88 -4.44
CA PHE A 34 -3.60 17.42 -5.35
C PHE A 34 -3.55 18.28 -6.60
N PRO A 35 -2.38 18.52 -7.15
CA PRO A 35 -1.06 18.06 -6.68
C PRO A 35 -0.57 18.86 -5.47
N CYS A 36 0.27 18.24 -4.66
CA CYS A 36 0.84 18.90 -3.48
C CYS A 36 2.17 18.26 -3.09
N GLU A 37 2.93 18.97 -2.27
CA GLU A 37 4.15 18.41 -1.69
C GLU A 37 3.80 17.52 -0.51
N VAL A 38 4.50 16.42 -0.37
CA VAL A 38 4.34 15.50 0.75
C VAL A 38 5.59 15.52 1.60
N ASP A 39 5.38 15.70 2.89
CA ASP A 39 6.45 15.63 3.88
C ASP A 39 6.86 14.16 4.04
N LEU A 40 8.13 13.88 3.77
CA LEU A 40 8.66 12.52 3.87
C LEU A 40 8.51 11.93 5.26
N GLU A 41 8.51 12.78 6.29
CA GLU A 41 8.36 12.32 7.67
C GLU A 41 6.98 11.72 7.94
N LYS A 42 6.00 12.06 7.13
CA LYS A 42 4.64 11.55 7.29
C LYS A 42 4.40 10.24 6.58
N LEU A 43 5.39 9.76 5.83
CA LEU A 43 5.25 8.54 5.07
C LEU A 43 5.69 7.34 5.89
N ASP A 44 4.89 6.30 5.85
CA ASP A 44 5.21 5.01 6.48
C ASP A 44 5.77 4.01 5.49
N GLY A 45 5.62 4.27 4.21
CA GLY A 45 6.16 3.39 3.18
C GLY A 45 6.06 3.99 1.80
N THR A 46 6.95 3.54 0.93
CA THR A 46 6.95 3.93 -0.48
C THR A 46 7.15 2.67 -1.32
N PHE A 47 6.46 2.60 -2.44
CA PHE A 47 6.46 1.40 -3.29
C PHE A 47 6.65 1.81 -4.74
N TYR A 48 7.68 1.25 -5.36
CA TYR A 48 7.94 1.45 -6.78
C TYR A 48 7.25 0.35 -7.59
N ASN A 49 7.45 0.35 -8.89
CA ASN A 49 6.83 -0.62 -9.83
C ASN A 49 5.31 -0.48 -9.85
N VAL A 50 4.86 0.74 -10.03
CA VAL A 50 3.44 1.07 -10.06
C VAL A 50 2.82 0.55 -11.35
N ASP A 51 1.68 -0.14 -11.23
CA ASP A 51 0.89 -0.50 -12.39
C ASP A 51 -0.60 -0.26 -12.11
N PRO A 52 -1.42 -0.15 -13.17
CA PRO A 52 -2.84 0.19 -13.00
C PRO A 52 -3.63 -0.81 -12.17
N GLN A 53 -3.31 -2.10 -12.26
CA GLN A 53 -4.02 -3.11 -11.49
C GLN A 53 -3.73 -2.96 -10.01
N LEU A 54 -2.47 -2.69 -9.68
CA LEU A 54 -2.09 -2.46 -8.29
C LEU A 54 -2.79 -1.23 -7.74
N MET A 55 -2.85 -0.15 -8.51
CA MET A 55 -3.52 1.06 -8.05
C MET A 55 -5.01 0.83 -7.83
N SER A 56 -5.65 0.06 -8.70
CA SER A 56 -7.06 -0.27 -8.54
C SER A 56 -7.31 -1.11 -7.29
N MET A 57 -6.44 -2.07 -7.04
CA MET A 57 -6.52 -2.90 -5.85
C MET A 57 -6.41 -2.06 -4.58
N ILE A 58 -5.42 -1.17 -4.55
CA ILE A 58 -5.19 -0.31 -3.39
C ILE A 58 -6.36 0.62 -3.16
N ALA A 59 -6.95 1.14 -4.23
CA ALA A 59 -8.07 2.07 -4.11
C ALA A 59 -9.27 1.45 -3.39
N GLU A 60 -9.45 0.15 -3.52
CA GLU A 60 -10.58 -0.56 -2.91
C GLU A 60 -10.19 -1.32 -1.65
N MET A 61 -8.92 -1.34 -1.32
CA MET A 61 -8.39 -2.13 -0.21
C MET A 61 -8.79 -1.53 1.14
N PRO A 62 -9.37 -2.32 2.06
CA PRO A 62 -9.64 -1.83 3.41
C PRO A 62 -8.33 -1.56 4.14
N ASP A 63 -8.25 -0.39 4.78
CA ASP A 63 -7.05 0.01 5.50
C ASP A 63 -6.68 -0.99 6.59
N GLU A 64 -7.68 -1.51 7.27
CA GLU A 64 -7.47 -2.48 8.35
C GLU A 64 -6.76 -3.75 7.85
N ILE A 65 -7.16 -4.24 6.70
CA ILE A 65 -6.55 -5.44 6.12
C ILE A 65 -5.10 -5.15 5.75
N PHE A 66 -4.83 -3.97 5.20
CA PHE A 66 -3.46 -3.59 4.86
C PHE A 66 -2.59 -3.51 6.11
N ARG A 67 -3.11 -2.94 7.19
CA ARG A 67 -2.34 -2.83 8.43
C ARG A 67 -2.03 -4.20 9.02
N ILE A 68 -2.98 -5.12 8.97
CA ILE A 68 -2.75 -6.50 9.39
C ILE A 68 -1.64 -7.13 8.56
N SER A 69 -1.69 -6.94 7.25
CA SER A 69 -0.67 -7.48 6.34
C SER A 69 0.72 -6.94 6.68
N GLN A 70 0.82 -5.66 6.99
CA GLN A 70 2.10 -5.06 7.38
C GLN A 70 2.62 -5.68 8.68
N GLN A 71 1.75 -5.92 9.65
CA GLN A 71 2.15 -6.54 10.91
C GLN A 71 2.65 -7.96 10.69
N VAL A 72 1.99 -8.71 9.83
CA VAL A 72 2.43 -10.07 9.50
C VAL A 72 3.82 -10.05 8.88
N ILE A 73 4.07 -9.10 7.96
CA ILE A 73 5.36 -9.01 7.31
C ILE A 73 6.46 -8.60 8.29
N ARG A 74 6.18 -7.66 9.19
CA ARG A 74 7.15 -7.28 10.22
C ARG A 74 7.51 -8.46 11.08
N TYR A 75 6.53 -9.24 11.48
CA TYR A 75 6.77 -10.44 12.28
C TYR A 75 7.59 -11.46 11.51
N ALA A 76 7.22 -11.72 10.25
CA ALA A 76 7.95 -12.66 9.42
C ALA A 76 9.40 -12.24 9.23
N GLN A 77 9.65 -10.93 9.08
CA GLN A 77 11.00 -10.43 8.90
C GLN A 77 11.87 -10.62 10.15
N GLN A 78 11.24 -10.68 11.32
CA GLN A 78 11.96 -10.93 12.57
C GLN A 78 12.43 -12.36 12.70
N ILE A 79 11.75 -13.30 12.06
CA ILE A 79 12.04 -14.73 12.20
C ILE A 79 12.75 -15.32 10.99
N THR A 80 13.03 -14.53 9.97
CA THR A 80 13.77 -15.00 8.80
C THR A 80 14.92 -14.04 8.49
N ASP A 81 16.04 -14.59 8.04
CA ASP A 81 17.19 -13.83 7.61
C ASP A 81 17.03 -13.32 6.17
N LYS A 82 16.08 -13.86 5.43
CA LYS A 82 15.90 -13.50 4.04
C LYS A 82 15.05 -12.24 3.93
N PRO A 83 15.47 -11.27 3.08
CA PRO A 83 14.67 -10.06 2.91
C PRO A 83 13.34 -10.37 2.22
N ILE A 84 12.28 -9.78 2.74
CA ILE A 84 10.95 -9.90 2.14
C ILE A 84 10.78 -8.74 1.17
N PRO A 85 10.43 -8.98 -0.09
CA PRO A 85 10.23 -7.89 -1.06
C PRO A 85 9.20 -6.88 -0.55
N ASN A 86 9.49 -5.61 -0.77
CA ASN A 86 8.65 -4.52 -0.27
C ASN A 86 7.21 -4.62 -0.75
N ASN A 87 7.02 -4.97 -2.02
CA ASN A 87 5.68 -5.03 -2.60
C ASN A 87 4.90 -6.29 -2.22
N PHE A 88 5.53 -7.21 -1.51
CA PHE A 88 4.84 -8.43 -1.08
C PHE A 88 3.63 -8.14 -0.18
N VAL A 89 3.66 -7.00 0.52
CA VAL A 89 2.54 -6.61 1.37
C VAL A 89 1.23 -6.52 0.58
N PHE A 90 1.29 -6.10 -0.67
CA PHE A 90 0.08 -5.99 -1.49
C PHE A 90 -0.46 -7.36 -1.88
N SER A 91 0.42 -8.29 -2.21
CA SER A 91 0.00 -9.66 -2.51
C SER A 91 -0.63 -10.30 -1.29
N LEU A 92 -0.04 -10.09 -0.13
CA LEU A 92 -0.56 -10.63 1.12
C LEU A 92 -1.91 -10.02 1.46
N THR A 93 -2.05 -8.70 1.28
CA THR A 93 -3.30 -8.00 1.53
C THR A 93 -4.42 -8.55 0.65
N ASP A 94 -4.13 -8.73 -0.63
CA ASP A 94 -5.10 -9.26 -1.57
C ASP A 94 -5.51 -10.68 -1.19
N HIS A 95 -4.55 -11.49 -0.78
CA HIS A 95 -4.81 -12.87 -0.36
C HIS A 95 -5.68 -12.92 0.89
N ILE A 96 -5.36 -12.10 1.89
CA ILE A 96 -6.14 -12.05 3.14
C ILE A 96 -7.55 -11.56 2.86
N GLN A 97 -7.68 -10.55 2.03
CA GLN A 97 -8.99 -10.01 1.67
C GLN A 97 -9.82 -11.05 0.95
N PHE A 98 -9.21 -11.76 0.01
CA PHE A 98 -9.89 -12.83 -0.71
C PHE A 98 -10.34 -13.94 0.24
N ALA A 99 -9.47 -14.36 1.13
CA ALA A 99 -9.79 -15.42 2.08
C ALA A 99 -10.93 -15.00 3.01
N SER A 100 -10.92 -13.74 3.46
CA SER A 100 -11.97 -13.24 4.36
C SER A 100 -13.31 -13.14 3.67
N SER A 101 -13.33 -12.65 2.44
CA SER A 101 -14.59 -12.47 1.72
C SER A 101 -15.05 -13.73 1.01
N GLY A 102 -14.11 -14.59 0.62
CA GLY A 102 -14.41 -15.78 -0.14
C GLY A 102 -14.75 -17.02 0.67
N SER A 103 -14.35 -17.03 1.93
CA SER A 103 -14.50 -18.24 2.75
C SER A 103 -15.95 -18.66 2.90
N GLY A 104 -16.84 -17.71 3.04
CA GLY A 104 -18.26 -18.00 3.10
C GLY A 104 -18.84 -18.51 1.81
N LYS A 105 -18.26 -18.13 0.70
CA LYS A 105 -18.73 -18.56 -0.62
C LYS A 105 -18.17 -19.89 -1.03
N THR A 106 -16.92 -20.13 -0.69
CA THR A 106 -16.23 -21.33 -1.12
C THR A 106 -16.59 -22.54 -0.27
N SER A 107 -17.16 -22.31 0.87
CA SER A 107 -17.54 -23.40 1.78
C SER A 107 -18.79 -24.14 1.31
N MET A 108 -19.36 -23.69 0.26
CA MET A 108 -20.54 -24.34 -0.29
C MET A 108 -20.23 -25.65 -0.95
#